data_8993d71369a49b18803c8bd8827c0ce3
#
_entry.id   8993d71369a49b18803c8bd8827c0ce3
#
_cell.length_a   1.000
_cell.length_b   1.000
_cell.length_c   1.000
_cell.angle_alpha   90.00
_cell.angle_beta   90.00
_cell.angle_gamma   90.00
#
_symmetry.space_group_name_H-M   'P 1'
#
loop_
_entity.id
_entity.type
_entity.pdbx_description
1 polymer ?
#
loop_
_entity_poly.entity_id
_entity_poly.type
_entity_poly.pdbx_seq_one_letter_code
_entity_poly.pdbx_strand_id
1 'polypeptide(L)'
;TPNPKTSGGARWNYMAAWAYADKKYGGDEAQMKEFIKKLYRNVVVLDSGARGATTSFVENGQGDVLVAWENEAYLSMRDYPDEYEIVTPSVSILAQPSVSVVDEVVDYRDTRDVATEYLNYLYSDEAQEIAAENYFRPLMRKS
;
A
#
# COMPACT_ATOMS: atom_id res chain seq x y z
N THR A 1 -1.57 9.07 6.38
CA THR A 1 -0.86 8.26 5.37
C THR A 1 0.57 7.95 5.81
N PRO A 2 1.14 6.80 5.45
CA PRO A 2 2.54 6.50 5.79
C PRO A 2 3.53 7.40 5.03
N ASN A 3 4.75 7.45 5.53
CA ASN A 3 5.81 8.31 5.00
C ASN A 3 6.48 7.67 3.76
N PRO A 4 6.48 8.32 2.59
CA PRO A 4 7.09 7.78 1.37
C PRO A 4 8.62 7.64 1.44
N LYS A 5 9.28 8.24 2.43
CA LYS A 5 10.72 8.07 2.65
C LYS A 5 11.07 6.74 3.33
N THR A 6 10.15 6.17 4.10
CA THR A 6 10.38 4.97 4.92
C THR A 6 9.52 3.78 4.51
N SER A 7 8.42 4.00 3.78
CA SER A 7 7.44 2.98 3.41
C SER A 7 7.34 2.82 1.90
N GLY A 8 7.51 1.59 1.42
CA GLY A 8 7.23 1.23 0.02
C GLY A 8 5.77 1.49 -0.35
N GLY A 9 4.82 1.11 0.53
CA GLY A 9 3.39 1.37 0.33
C GLY A 9 3.06 2.85 0.18
N ALA A 10 3.71 3.70 0.96
CA ALA A 10 3.52 5.16 0.85
C ALA A 10 4.04 5.75 -0.47
N ARG A 11 5.03 5.13 -1.09
CA ARG A 11 5.50 5.54 -2.43
C ARG A 11 4.42 5.32 -3.48
N TRP A 12 3.67 4.23 -3.40
CA TRP A 12 2.51 3.99 -4.27
C TRP A 12 1.40 5.02 -4.03
N ASN A 13 1.11 5.37 -2.78
CA ASN A 13 0.15 6.43 -2.44
C ASN A 13 0.59 7.78 -3.02
N TYR A 14 1.88 8.11 -2.91
CA TYR A 14 2.45 9.32 -3.50
C TYR A 14 2.31 9.33 -5.02
N MET A 15 2.62 8.21 -5.68
CA MET A 15 2.50 8.08 -7.15
C MET A 15 1.05 8.18 -7.61
N ALA A 16 0.10 7.62 -6.87
CA ALA A 16 -1.33 7.76 -7.16
C ALA A 16 -1.78 9.24 -7.09
N ALA A 17 -1.35 9.95 -6.04
CA ALA A 17 -1.63 11.39 -5.92
C ALA A 17 -0.97 12.21 -7.04
N TRP A 18 0.23 11.85 -7.46
CA TRP A 18 0.92 12.47 -8.59
C TRP A 18 0.18 12.24 -9.90
N ALA A 19 -0.23 10.99 -10.18
CA ALA A 19 -1.01 10.64 -11.38
C ALA A 19 -2.36 11.37 -11.43
N TYR A 20 -3.01 11.54 -10.28
CA TYR A 20 -4.22 12.38 -10.19
C TYR A 20 -3.92 13.83 -10.53
N ALA A 21 -2.85 14.40 -9.98
CA ALA A 21 -2.45 15.77 -10.26
C ALA A 21 -2.07 15.99 -11.73
N ASP A 22 -1.37 15.03 -12.34
CA ASP A 22 -1.03 15.05 -13.76
C ASP A 22 -2.28 15.13 -14.64
N LYS A 23 -3.23 14.23 -14.40
CA LYS A 23 -4.51 14.23 -15.11
C LYS A 23 -5.30 15.53 -14.89
N LYS A 24 -5.27 16.07 -13.67
CA LYS A 24 -6.03 17.27 -13.30
C LYS A 24 -5.46 18.55 -13.93
N TYR A 25 -4.15 18.64 -14.00
CA TYR A 25 -3.44 19.87 -14.43
C TYR A 25 -2.79 19.73 -15.81
N GLY A 26 -3.04 18.63 -16.53
CA GLY A 26 -2.57 18.43 -17.91
C GLY A 26 -1.06 18.47 -18.06
N GLY A 27 -0.32 17.93 -17.09
CA GLY A 27 1.14 17.91 -17.12
C GLY A 27 1.84 19.19 -16.63
N ASP A 28 1.10 20.19 -16.13
CA ASP A 28 1.71 21.39 -15.53
C ASP A 28 2.42 21.03 -14.22
N GLU A 29 3.73 20.86 -14.31
CA GLU A 29 4.56 20.39 -13.20
C GLU A 29 4.53 21.35 -11.98
N ALA A 30 4.37 22.64 -12.18
CA ALA A 30 4.31 23.61 -11.10
C ALA A 30 3.01 23.43 -10.29
N GLN A 31 1.88 23.26 -10.97
CA GLN A 31 0.60 23.01 -10.32
C GLN A 31 0.56 21.62 -9.65
N MET A 32 1.13 20.59 -10.28
CA MET A 32 1.26 19.25 -9.70
C MET A 32 2.06 19.28 -8.40
N LYS A 33 3.22 19.93 -8.40
CA LYS A 33 4.05 20.08 -7.19
C LYS A 33 3.33 20.84 -6.07
N GLU A 34 2.61 21.89 -6.39
CA GLU A 34 1.85 22.64 -5.38
C GLU A 34 0.68 21.79 -4.82
N PHE A 35 0.01 21.00 -5.64
CA PHE A 35 -1.01 20.05 -5.19
C PHE A 35 -0.43 19.04 -4.18
N ILE A 36 0.67 18.39 -4.54
CA ILE A 36 1.34 17.41 -3.65
C ILE A 36 1.81 18.08 -2.36
N LYS A 37 2.36 19.27 -2.44
CA LYS A 37 2.78 20.04 -1.27
C LYS A 37 1.61 20.36 -0.34
N LYS A 38 0.45 20.76 -0.89
CA LYS A 38 -0.78 20.97 -0.10
C LYS A 38 -1.29 19.69 0.53
N LEU A 39 -1.30 18.56 -0.22
CA LEU A 39 -1.69 17.27 0.30
C LEU A 39 -0.86 16.89 1.53
N TYR A 40 0.47 16.93 1.41
CA TYR A 40 1.36 16.54 2.52
C TYR A 40 1.40 17.54 3.69
N ARG A 41 1.08 18.83 3.47
CA ARG A 41 0.90 19.79 4.56
C ARG A 41 -0.30 19.50 5.43
N ASN A 42 -1.32 18.81 4.90
CA ASN A 42 -2.52 18.43 5.63
C ASN A 42 -2.36 17.06 6.33
N VAL A 43 -1.24 16.38 6.16
CA VAL A 43 -0.99 15.10 6.83
C VAL A 43 -0.64 15.35 8.29
N VAL A 44 -1.50 14.87 9.19
CA VAL A 44 -1.32 15.00 10.64
C VAL A 44 -0.19 14.09 11.13
N VAL A 45 -0.14 12.85 10.63
CA VAL A 45 0.87 11.85 11.01
C VAL A 45 1.45 11.19 9.77
N LEU A 46 2.78 11.13 9.71
CA LEU A 46 3.56 10.38 8.73
C LEU A 46 4.21 9.18 9.41
N ASP A 47 3.46 8.08 9.50
CA ASP A 47 3.95 6.83 10.09
C ASP A 47 5.03 6.17 9.24
N SER A 48 5.85 5.32 9.87
CA SER A 48 6.95 4.62 9.21
C SER A 48 6.50 3.60 8.18
N GLY A 49 5.26 3.07 8.30
CA GLY A 49 4.70 2.03 7.45
C GLY A 49 3.19 2.08 7.32
N ALA A 50 2.62 1.27 6.41
CA ALA A 50 1.19 1.26 6.11
C ALA A 50 0.35 0.87 7.33
N ARG A 51 0.71 -0.23 8.02
CA ARG A 51 0.00 -0.69 9.22
C ARG A 51 0.02 0.35 10.34
N GLY A 52 1.16 1.02 10.57
CA GLY A 52 1.26 2.11 11.56
C GLY A 52 0.29 3.24 11.25
N ALA A 53 0.17 3.64 9.98
CA ALA A 53 -0.79 4.68 9.58
C ALA A 53 -2.25 4.27 9.81
N THR A 54 -2.58 2.99 9.57
CA THR A 54 -3.92 2.45 9.87
C THR A 54 -4.18 2.49 11.37
N THR A 55 -3.25 2.00 12.20
CA THR A 55 -3.36 2.05 13.67
C THR A 55 -3.53 3.49 14.18
N SER A 56 -2.73 4.44 13.69
CA SER A 56 -2.85 5.86 14.08
C SER A 56 -4.23 6.43 13.75
N PHE A 57 -4.83 6.02 12.65
CA PHE A 57 -6.15 6.49 12.23
C PHE A 57 -7.28 5.79 13.00
N VAL A 58 -7.33 4.43 12.99
CA VAL A 58 -8.48 3.68 13.52
C VAL A 58 -8.44 3.51 15.05
N GLU A 59 -7.27 3.32 15.64
CA GLU A 59 -7.15 3.08 17.09
C GLU A 59 -6.90 4.38 17.87
N ASN A 60 -6.13 5.32 17.29
CA ASN A 60 -5.77 6.57 17.97
C ASN A 60 -6.62 7.77 17.53
N GLY A 61 -7.55 7.60 16.58
CA GLY A 61 -8.45 8.65 16.11
C GLY A 61 -7.75 9.86 15.47
N GLN A 62 -6.60 9.64 14.82
CA GLN A 62 -5.79 10.73 14.28
C GLN A 62 -6.13 11.01 12.80
N GLY A 63 -6.69 12.19 12.55
CA GLY A 63 -7.05 12.67 11.23
C GLY A 63 -8.47 12.28 10.80
N ASP A 64 -8.93 12.89 9.71
CA ASP A 64 -10.28 12.71 9.18
C ASP A 64 -10.32 11.75 7.98
N VAL A 65 -9.19 11.52 7.33
CA VAL A 65 -9.05 10.67 6.14
C VAL A 65 -7.76 9.85 6.20
N LEU A 66 -7.90 8.54 6.02
CA LEU A 66 -6.77 7.64 5.82
C LEU A 66 -6.56 7.40 4.32
N VAL A 67 -5.37 7.73 3.82
CA VAL A 67 -4.95 7.28 2.48
C VAL A 67 -4.18 5.98 2.66
N ALA A 68 -4.79 4.88 2.27
CA ALA A 68 -4.27 3.54 2.50
C ALA A 68 -4.40 2.65 1.26
N TRP A 69 -3.87 1.45 1.35
CA TRP A 69 -4.11 0.38 0.41
C TRP A 69 -5.50 -0.22 0.61
N GLU A 70 -6.03 -0.81 -0.43
CA GLU A 70 -7.37 -1.41 -0.45
C GLU A 70 -7.57 -2.44 0.68
N ASN A 71 -6.60 -3.34 0.89
CA ASN A 71 -6.69 -4.34 1.94
C ASN A 71 -6.76 -3.74 3.34
N GLU A 72 -6.02 -2.67 3.64
CA GLU A 72 -6.08 -1.96 4.92
C GLU A 72 -7.47 -1.34 5.15
N ALA A 73 -8.08 -0.80 4.09
CA ALA A 73 -9.42 -0.23 4.17
C ALA A 73 -10.47 -1.31 4.50
N TYR A 74 -10.43 -2.46 3.83
CA TYR A 74 -11.36 -3.57 4.13
C TYR A 74 -11.12 -4.18 5.51
N LEU A 75 -9.88 -4.31 5.96
CA LEU A 75 -9.57 -4.75 7.32
C LEU A 75 -10.15 -3.77 8.36
N SER A 76 -10.02 -2.47 8.13
CA SER A 76 -10.59 -1.44 9.00
C SER A 76 -12.12 -1.54 9.08
N MET A 77 -12.80 -1.74 7.94
CA MET A 77 -14.25 -1.92 7.91
C MET A 77 -14.71 -3.19 8.64
N ARG A 78 -13.93 -4.28 8.55
CA ARG A 78 -14.22 -5.53 9.27
C ARG A 78 -14.08 -5.36 10.78
N ASP A 79 -13.01 -4.71 11.20
CA ASP A 79 -12.63 -4.61 12.62
C ASP A 79 -13.40 -3.47 13.32
N TYR A 80 -13.86 -2.46 12.57
CA TYR A 80 -14.62 -1.30 13.04
C TYR A 80 -15.86 -1.07 12.16
N PRO A 81 -16.88 -1.95 12.23
CA PRO A 81 -18.07 -1.86 11.39
C PRO A 81 -18.83 -0.56 11.66
N ASP A 82 -19.32 0.07 10.60
CA ASP A 82 -20.12 1.30 10.62
C ASP A 82 -19.39 2.58 11.09
N GLU A 83 -18.08 2.50 11.37
CA GLU A 83 -17.30 3.68 11.79
C GLU A 83 -16.64 4.42 10.62
N TYR A 84 -16.44 3.74 9.50
CA TYR A 84 -15.69 4.27 8.35
C TYR A 84 -16.42 4.03 7.04
N GLU A 85 -16.10 4.84 6.05
CA GLU A 85 -16.56 4.70 4.67
C GLU A 85 -15.34 4.58 3.73
N ILE A 86 -15.42 3.66 2.77
CA ILE A 86 -14.39 3.52 1.73
C ILE A 86 -14.74 4.40 0.54
N VAL A 87 -13.88 5.37 0.26
CA VAL A 87 -13.98 6.22 -0.92
C VAL A 87 -12.90 5.81 -1.92
N THR A 88 -13.33 5.26 -3.07
CA THR A 88 -12.42 4.92 -4.16
C THR A 88 -12.12 6.17 -4.98
N PRO A 89 -10.85 6.60 -5.10
CA PRO A 89 -10.50 7.80 -5.86
C PRO A 89 -10.68 7.57 -7.36
N SER A 90 -10.93 8.66 -8.11
CA SER A 90 -11.11 8.62 -9.58
C SER A 90 -9.84 8.23 -10.35
N VAL A 91 -8.68 8.34 -9.73
CA VAL A 91 -7.38 7.89 -10.23
C VAL A 91 -6.70 7.12 -9.12
N SER A 92 -6.26 5.93 -9.40
CA SER A 92 -5.54 5.06 -8.48
C SER A 92 -4.35 4.41 -9.19
N ILE A 93 -3.62 3.57 -8.47
CA ILE A 93 -2.48 2.85 -9.02
C ILE A 93 -2.61 1.36 -8.69
N LEU A 94 -2.35 0.51 -9.66
CA LEU A 94 -2.27 -0.93 -9.44
C LEU A 94 -0.89 -1.25 -8.85
N ALA A 95 -0.85 -1.55 -7.56
CA ALA A 95 0.35 -1.96 -6.88
C ALA A 95 0.59 -3.46 -7.07
N GLN A 96 1.66 -3.80 -7.79
CA GLN A 96 2.12 -5.17 -7.99
C GLN A 96 3.57 -5.29 -7.51
N PRO A 97 3.80 -5.36 -6.19
CA PRO A 97 5.15 -5.46 -5.64
C PRO A 97 5.79 -6.79 -6.04
N SER A 98 6.98 -6.71 -6.62
CA SER A 98 7.79 -7.90 -6.91
C SER A 98 8.54 -8.36 -5.67
N VAL A 99 8.75 -9.66 -5.57
CA VAL A 99 9.56 -10.28 -4.53
C VAL A 99 10.75 -11.01 -5.17
N SER A 100 11.91 -10.97 -4.53
CA SER A 100 13.08 -11.73 -4.95
C SER A 100 13.94 -12.13 -3.75
N VAL A 101 14.74 -13.16 -3.95
CA VAL A 101 15.80 -13.54 -3.02
C VAL A 101 16.87 -12.46 -3.03
N VAL A 102 17.45 -12.14 -1.87
CA VAL A 102 18.63 -11.28 -1.74
C VAL A 102 19.88 -12.17 -1.71
N ASP A 103 20.53 -12.32 -2.85
CA ASP A 103 21.60 -13.31 -3.06
C ASP A 103 22.68 -13.26 -1.99
N GLU A 104 23.27 -12.11 -1.73
CA GLU A 104 24.32 -11.96 -0.72
C GLU A 104 23.89 -12.42 0.67
N VAL A 105 22.60 -12.21 1.04
CA VAL A 105 22.09 -12.58 2.36
C VAL A 105 21.85 -14.07 2.47
N VAL A 106 21.21 -14.68 1.47
CA VAL A 106 20.90 -16.11 1.51
C VAL A 106 22.14 -16.97 1.39
N ASP A 107 23.14 -16.54 0.61
CA ASP A 107 24.42 -17.23 0.49
C ASP A 107 25.24 -17.13 1.80
N TYR A 108 25.28 -15.93 2.40
CA TYR A 108 25.94 -15.76 3.71
C TYR A 108 25.31 -16.59 4.83
N ARG A 109 23.97 -16.76 4.80
CA ARG A 109 23.21 -17.47 5.83
C ARG A 109 22.95 -18.93 5.51
N ASP A 110 23.35 -19.42 4.36
CA ASP A 110 23.04 -20.77 3.85
C ASP A 110 21.54 -21.07 3.87
N THR A 111 20.72 -20.12 3.40
CA THR A 111 19.25 -20.20 3.43
C THR A 111 18.61 -20.09 2.04
N ARG A 112 19.36 -20.24 0.98
CA ARG A 112 18.89 -20.04 -0.40
C ARG A 112 17.70 -20.94 -0.74
N ASP A 113 17.79 -22.22 -0.42
CA ASP A 113 16.73 -23.19 -0.75
C ASP A 113 15.44 -22.84 -0.02
N VAL A 114 15.51 -22.60 1.28
CA VAL A 114 14.35 -22.22 2.10
C VAL A 114 13.72 -20.91 1.62
N ALA A 115 14.53 -19.90 1.31
CA ALA A 115 14.03 -18.63 0.79
C ALA A 115 13.34 -18.79 -0.57
N THR A 116 13.92 -19.62 -1.45
CA THR A 116 13.34 -19.89 -2.77
C THR A 116 12.00 -20.63 -2.64
N GLU A 117 11.94 -21.68 -1.83
CA GLU A 117 10.70 -22.44 -1.57
C GLU A 117 9.62 -21.53 -0.95
N TYR A 118 9.98 -20.65 -0.01
CA TYR A 118 9.04 -19.69 0.55
C TYR A 118 8.46 -18.74 -0.52
N LEU A 119 9.30 -18.22 -1.40
CA LEU A 119 8.83 -17.35 -2.48
C LEU A 119 7.95 -18.10 -3.49
N ASN A 120 8.29 -19.37 -3.81
CA ASN A 120 7.46 -20.21 -4.67
C ASN A 120 6.10 -20.50 -4.03
N TYR A 121 6.07 -20.77 -2.72
CA TYR A 121 4.83 -21.01 -1.98
C TYR A 121 3.86 -19.82 -2.07
N LEU A 122 4.35 -18.57 -2.10
CA LEU A 122 3.49 -17.40 -2.25
C LEU A 122 2.61 -17.44 -3.52
N TYR A 123 3.00 -18.20 -4.53
CA TYR A 123 2.26 -18.38 -5.79
C TYR A 123 1.44 -19.66 -5.83
N SER A 124 1.38 -20.44 -4.75
CA SER A 124 0.51 -21.59 -4.64
C SER A 124 -0.95 -21.19 -4.49
N ASP A 125 -1.88 -22.09 -4.84
CA ASP A 125 -3.30 -21.83 -4.69
C ASP A 125 -3.67 -21.54 -3.24
N GLU A 126 -3.09 -22.32 -2.29
CA GLU A 126 -3.29 -22.13 -0.85
C GLU A 126 -2.86 -20.72 -0.38
N ALA A 127 -1.66 -20.27 -0.75
CA ALA A 127 -1.19 -18.92 -0.39
C ALA A 127 -2.03 -17.83 -1.03
N GLN A 128 -2.55 -18.04 -2.24
CA GLN A 128 -3.42 -17.08 -2.91
C GLN A 128 -4.83 -17.03 -2.28
N GLU A 129 -5.34 -18.13 -1.76
CA GLU A 129 -6.57 -18.17 -0.96
C GLU A 129 -6.39 -17.38 0.35
N ILE A 130 -5.29 -17.64 1.09
CA ILE A 130 -4.95 -16.88 2.30
C ILE A 130 -4.82 -15.37 2.00
N ALA A 131 -4.19 -15.01 0.88
CA ALA A 131 -4.10 -13.62 0.46
C ALA A 131 -5.49 -13.00 0.23
N ALA A 132 -6.39 -13.71 -0.43
CA ALA A 132 -7.76 -13.26 -0.68
C ALA A 132 -8.57 -13.09 0.62
N GLU A 133 -8.42 -14.01 1.58
CA GLU A 133 -9.05 -13.91 2.91
C GLU A 133 -8.58 -12.67 3.69
N ASN A 134 -7.38 -12.17 3.39
CA ASN A 134 -6.84 -10.94 3.95
C ASN A 134 -7.02 -9.73 3.03
N TYR A 135 -7.99 -9.80 2.11
CA TYR A 135 -8.38 -8.73 1.18
C TYR A 135 -7.29 -8.28 0.19
N PHE A 136 -6.27 -9.10 -0.03
CA PHE A 136 -5.38 -8.92 -1.17
C PHE A 136 -6.02 -9.48 -2.43
N ARG A 137 -5.78 -8.85 -3.56
CA ARG A 137 -6.24 -9.36 -4.85
C ARG A 137 -5.34 -10.53 -5.28
N PRO A 138 -5.85 -11.77 -5.36
CA PRO A 138 -5.04 -12.91 -5.75
C PRO A 138 -4.62 -12.80 -7.21
N LEU A 139 -3.52 -13.44 -7.56
CA LEU A 139 -3.09 -13.59 -8.94
C LEU A 139 -4.07 -14.55 -9.65
N MET A 140 -4.86 -14.02 -10.59
CA MET A 140 -5.71 -14.86 -11.43
C MET A 140 -4.81 -15.71 -12.34
N ARG A 141 -4.74 -17.01 -12.12
CA ARG A 141 -4.22 -17.92 -13.15
C ARG A 141 -5.17 -17.87 -14.34
N LYS A 142 -4.67 -17.51 -15.52
CA LYS A 142 -5.41 -17.74 -16.75
C LYS A 142 -5.51 -19.26 -16.90
N SER A 143 -6.72 -19.81 -16.72
CA SER A 143 -7.07 -21.18 -17.07
C SER A 143 -6.88 -21.41 -18.55
#